data_74cb92b0dbd873e757b6799e4b6d1b8c
#
_entry.id   74cb92b0dbd873e757b6799e4b6d1b8c
#
_cell.length_a   1.000
_cell.length_b   1.000
_cell.length_c   1.000
_cell.angle_alpha   90.00
_cell.angle_beta   90.00
_cell.angle_gamma   90.00
#
_symmetry.space_group_name_H-M   'P 1'
#
loop_
_entity.id
_entity.type
_entity.pdbx_description
1 polymer ?
#
loop_
_entity_poly.entity_id
_entity_poly.type
_entity_poly.pdbx_seq_one_letter_code
_entity_poly.pdbx_strand_id
1 'polypeptide(L)'
;GEAKSTFPGWIRKTDQERIQNVPFILLLDLEYEVTIKLDGSSMTAYHRDGEFGVCSRNLDLRETEGNTFWKVAKRHGLPEKLAEFGNIAIQGELIGPGIQGNQEKLADHALYVFDVWMIDEQRYATQAERLDMVGRLGLNHAPILHYKAVAPATVADALALADGPSLNAAVKREGLVFKSLCGSQSWKAISNKWLLKHE
;
A
#
# COMPACT_ATOMS: atom_id res chain seq x y z
N GLY A 1 10.34 -9.05 21.24
CA GLY A 1 11.40 -9.50 20.51
C GLY A 1 11.50 -9.24 19.02
N GLU A 2 10.40 -9.01 18.29
CA GLU A 2 10.47 -8.79 16.83
C GLU A 2 10.83 -7.34 16.46
N ALA A 3 10.54 -6.41 17.32
CA ALA A 3 10.80 -5.00 17.03
C ALA A 3 12.26 -4.62 17.31
N LYS A 4 12.85 -3.92 16.35
CA LYS A 4 14.12 -3.22 16.52
C LYS A 4 13.86 -1.83 17.14
N SER A 5 12.82 -1.16 16.63
CA SER A 5 12.38 0.16 17.08
C SER A 5 10.97 0.44 16.59
N THR A 6 10.44 1.63 16.88
CA THR A 6 9.21 2.12 16.28
C THR A 6 9.43 2.43 14.79
N PHE A 7 8.34 2.60 14.05
CA PHE A 7 8.40 2.97 12.63
C PHE A 7 9.23 4.25 12.46
N PRO A 8 10.17 4.28 11.50
CA PRO A 8 11.06 5.43 11.32
C PRO A 8 10.31 6.73 11.04
N GLY A 9 10.69 7.81 11.73
CA GLY A 9 10.05 9.12 11.55
C GLY A 9 10.34 9.78 10.20
N TRP A 10 11.33 9.30 9.46
CA TRP A 10 11.72 9.83 8.15
C TRP A 10 11.03 9.09 6.99
N ILE A 11 10.12 8.17 7.28
CA ILE A 11 9.22 7.53 6.32
C ILE A 11 7.79 7.86 6.71
N ARG A 12 6.96 8.23 5.74
CA ARG A 12 5.54 8.45 5.99
C ARG A 12 4.81 7.11 6.16
N LYS A 13 3.95 7.03 7.18
CA LYS A 13 3.12 5.84 7.42
C LYS A 13 2.06 5.68 6.33
N THR A 14 1.59 4.45 6.17
CA THR A 14 0.70 4.05 5.06
C THR A 14 -0.80 4.29 5.33
N ASP A 15 -1.16 4.78 6.51
CA ASP A 15 -2.57 4.96 6.88
C ASP A 15 -3.27 6.00 6.01
N GLN A 16 -4.52 5.68 5.60
CA GLN A 16 -5.36 6.56 4.80
C GLN A 16 -6.61 6.94 5.60
N GLU A 17 -7.06 8.19 5.44
CA GLU A 17 -8.32 8.64 6.03
C GLU A 17 -9.51 8.06 5.27
N ARG A 18 -10.56 7.69 5.99
CA ARG A 18 -11.84 7.32 5.38
C ARG A 18 -12.52 8.56 4.82
N ILE A 19 -13.11 8.43 3.64
CA ILE A 19 -13.78 9.56 2.98
C ILE A 19 -14.86 10.21 3.86
N GLN A 20 -15.52 9.44 4.72
CA GLN A 20 -16.53 9.97 5.65
C GLN A 20 -15.96 11.00 6.61
N ASN A 21 -14.67 10.91 6.93
CA ASN A 21 -13.99 11.81 7.86
C ASN A 21 -13.51 13.10 7.18
N VAL A 22 -13.40 13.08 5.85
CA VAL A 22 -12.86 14.21 5.09
C VAL A 22 -13.69 14.51 3.82
N PRO A 23 -15.02 14.59 3.93
CA PRO A 23 -15.90 14.67 2.77
C PRO A 23 -15.68 15.92 1.90
N PHE A 24 -15.13 16.98 2.47
CA PHE A 24 -14.81 18.21 1.75
C PHE A 24 -13.80 17.99 0.62
N ILE A 25 -13.00 16.93 0.67
CA ILE A 25 -12.01 16.60 -0.38
C ILE A 25 -12.71 16.40 -1.73
N LEU A 26 -13.94 15.89 -1.73
CA LEU A 26 -14.70 15.66 -2.97
C LEU A 26 -15.08 16.95 -3.70
N LEU A 27 -15.02 18.10 -3.01
CA LEU A 27 -15.29 19.41 -3.60
C LEU A 27 -14.07 19.97 -4.34
N LEU A 28 -12.88 19.38 -4.15
CA LEU A 28 -11.67 19.80 -4.83
C LEU A 28 -11.65 19.22 -6.25
N ASP A 29 -11.26 20.03 -7.22
CA ASP A 29 -11.16 19.61 -8.61
C ASP A 29 -9.83 18.87 -8.83
N LEU A 30 -9.80 17.61 -8.39
CA LEU A 30 -8.61 16.76 -8.46
C LEU A 30 -8.88 15.52 -9.28
N GLU A 31 -7.83 15.04 -9.95
CA GLU A 31 -7.83 13.75 -10.62
C GLU A 31 -7.10 12.72 -9.77
N TYR A 32 -7.57 11.48 -9.81
CA TYR A 32 -7.11 10.42 -8.91
C TYR A 32 -6.67 9.16 -9.66
N GLU A 33 -5.65 8.51 -9.12
CA GLU A 33 -5.42 7.09 -9.35
C GLU A 33 -6.29 6.32 -8.36
N VAL A 34 -6.94 5.25 -8.84
CA VAL A 34 -7.82 4.42 -8.00
C VAL A 34 -7.29 3.01 -7.99
N THR A 35 -6.96 2.51 -6.79
CA THR A 35 -6.45 1.15 -6.59
C THR A 35 -7.36 0.35 -5.68
N ILE A 36 -7.32 -0.97 -5.85
CA ILE A 36 -7.99 -1.89 -4.92
C ILE A 36 -7.23 -1.88 -3.60
N LYS A 37 -7.96 -1.72 -2.50
CA LYS A 37 -7.42 -1.86 -1.15
C LYS A 37 -7.43 -3.33 -0.77
N LEU A 38 -6.24 -3.92 -0.69
CA LEU A 38 -6.07 -5.32 -0.28
C LEU A 38 -6.12 -5.42 1.24
N ASP A 39 -6.70 -6.50 1.75
CA ASP A 39 -6.79 -6.79 3.18
C ASP A 39 -5.61 -7.67 3.60
N GLY A 40 -4.65 -7.07 4.24
CA GLY A 40 -3.44 -7.75 4.69
C GLY A 40 -2.73 -6.98 5.79
N SER A 41 -1.42 -6.93 5.70
CA SER A 41 -0.56 -6.19 6.64
C SER A 41 0.29 -5.19 5.87
N SER A 42 0.36 -3.96 6.37
CA SER A 42 1.27 -2.95 5.81
C SER A 42 2.72 -3.41 5.95
N MET A 43 3.45 -3.34 4.84
CA MET A 43 4.88 -3.65 4.80
C MET A 43 5.63 -2.52 4.11
N THR A 44 6.71 -2.07 4.76
CA THR A 44 7.66 -1.12 4.17
C THR A 44 9.03 -1.76 4.12
N ALA A 45 9.70 -1.68 2.98
CA ALA A 45 11.11 -2.04 2.86
C ALA A 45 11.87 -0.79 2.44
N TYR A 46 12.93 -0.46 3.18
CA TYR A 46 13.66 0.78 2.93
C TYR A 46 15.16 0.57 2.77
N HIS A 47 15.78 1.48 2.04
CA HIS A 47 17.23 1.65 1.98
C HIS A 47 17.53 3.11 2.32
N ARG A 48 18.41 3.33 3.29
CA ARG A 48 18.85 4.67 3.69
C ARG A 48 20.29 4.64 4.13
N ASP A 49 21.12 5.45 3.49
CA ASP A 49 22.53 5.63 3.86
C ASP A 49 23.30 4.29 3.99
N GLY A 50 23.05 3.39 3.04
CA GLY A 50 23.67 2.07 3.01
C GLY A 50 23.02 1.01 3.89
N GLU A 51 21.99 1.35 4.66
CA GLU A 51 21.28 0.39 5.52
C GLU A 51 19.93 -0.01 4.91
N PHE A 52 19.67 -1.31 4.97
CA PHE A 52 18.38 -1.88 4.57
C PHE A 52 17.56 -2.23 5.80
N GLY A 53 16.25 -1.98 5.75
CA GLY A 53 15.34 -2.36 6.82
C GLY A 53 13.98 -2.74 6.31
N VAL A 54 13.21 -3.39 7.18
CA VAL A 54 11.84 -3.85 6.90
C VAL A 54 10.94 -3.47 8.07
N CYS A 55 9.79 -2.87 7.77
CA CYS A 55 8.83 -2.44 8.77
C CYS A 55 7.47 -3.11 8.57
N SER A 56 6.79 -3.39 9.66
CA SER A 56 5.35 -3.58 9.69
C SER A 56 4.67 -2.21 9.76
N ARG A 57 3.37 -2.16 10.05
CA ARG A 57 2.62 -0.90 10.11
C ARG A 57 3.22 0.12 11.09
N ASN A 58 3.70 -0.34 12.25
CA ASN A 58 4.11 0.52 13.35
C ASN A 58 5.53 0.25 13.86
N LEU A 59 6.21 -0.76 13.35
CA LEU A 59 7.49 -1.22 13.90
C LEU A 59 8.54 -1.39 12.81
N ASP A 60 9.75 -0.98 13.14
CA ASP A 60 10.95 -1.38 12.40
C ASP A 60 11.37 -2.75 12.94
N LEU A 61 11.42 -3.76 12.08
CA LEU A 61 11.52 -5.16 12.49
C LEU A 61 12.97 -5.64 12.50
N ARG A 62 13.30 -6.48 13.49
CA ARG A 62 14.56 -7.21 13.48
C ARG A 62 14.53 -8.28 12.41
N GLU A 63 15.67 -8.49 11.79
CA GLU A 63 15.84 -9.62 10.89
C GLU A 63 15.91 -10.90 11.71
N THR A 64 14.89 -11.76 11.56
CA THR A 64 14.83 -13.09 12.18
C THR A 64 14.37 -14.10 11.14
N GLU A 65 14.80 -15.35 11.28
CA GLU A 65 14.44 -16.42 10.33
C GLU A 65 12.93 -16.62 10.19
N GLY A 66 12.20 -16.49 11.30
CA GLY A 66 10.75 -16.71 11.32
C GLY A 66 9.93 -15.53 10.85
N ASN A 67 10.53 -14.36 10.61
CA ASN A 67 9.77 -13.16 10.27
C ASN A 67 9.34 -13.18 8.80
N THR A 68 8.03 -13.21 8.56
CA THR A 68 7.45 -13.28 7.22
C THR A 68 7.79 -12.07 6.36
N PHE A 69 7.81 -10.86 6.94
CA PHE A 69 8.15 -9.63 6.23
C PHE A 69 9.59 -9.68 5.69
N TRP A 70 10.53 -10.08 6.53
CA TRP A 70 11.92 -10.24 6.13
C TRP A 70 12.09 -11.36 5.09
N LYS A 71 11.38 -12.47 5.23
CA LYS A 71 11.41 -13.56 4.24
C LYS A 71 10.99 -13.08 2.86
N VAL A 72 9.89 -12.33 2.78
CA VAL A 72 9.38 -11.79 1.51
C VAL A 72 10.37 -10.79 0.92
N ALA A 73 10.93 -9.89 1.74
CA ALA A 73 11.93 -8.93 1.29
C ALA A 73 13.15 -9.62 0.69
N LYS A 74 13.67 -10.64 1.35
CA LYS A 74 14.82 -11.40 0.87
C LYS A 74 14.51 -12.21 -0.37
N ARG A 75 13.32 -12.81 -0.45
CA ARG A 75 12.90 -13.57 -1.62
C ARG A 75 12.90 -12.72 -2.89
N HIS A 76 12.54 -11.44 -2.77
CA HIS A 76 12.57 -10.51 -3.88
C HIS A 76 13.93 -9.84 -4.10
N GLY A 77 14.93 -10.14 -3.30
CA GLY A 77 16.26 -9.54 -3.42
C GLY A 77 16.27 -8.04 -3.10
N LEU A 78 15.36 -7.57 -2.27
CA LEU A 78 15.22 -6.13 -1.99
C LEU A 78 16.45 -5.52 -1.32
N PRO A 79 17.18 -6.19 -0.40
CA PRO A 79 18.39 -5.60 0.17
C PRO A 79 19.39 -5.10 -0.88
N GLU A 80 19.61 -5.89 -1.92
CA GLU A 80 20.55 -5.55 -3.01
C GLU A 80 19.91 -4.61 -4.03
N LYS A 81 18.65 -4.85 -4.40
CA LYS A 81 17.97 -4.09 -5.44
C LYS A 81 17.66 -2.65 -5.03
N LEU A 82 17.22 -2.42 -3.79
CA LEU A 82 16.90 -1.06 -3.33
C LEU A 82 18.13 -0.15 -3.28
N ALA A 83 19.31 -0.72 -3.03
CA ALA A 83 20.55 0.05 -3.00
C ALA A 83 20.81 0.78 -4.33
N GLU A 84 20.31 0.26 -5.45
CA GLU A 84 20.48 0.88 -6.76
C GLU A 84 19.63 2.13 -6.96
N PHE A 85 18.57 2.29 -6.14
CA PHE A 85 17.66 3.43 -6.24
C PHE A 85 17.96 4.56 -5.27
N GLY A 86 18.98 4.39 -4.39
CA GLY A 86 19.32 5.37 -3.37
C GLY A 86 18.43 5.25 -2.13
N ASN A 87 18.11 6.38 -1.51
CA ASN A 87 17.34 6.42 -0.27
C ASN A 87 15.84 6.43 -0.56
N ILE A 88 15.24 5.27 -0.52
CA ILE A 88 13.82 5.07 -0.81
C ILE A 88 13.18 4.06 0.15
N ALA A 89 11.86 4.13 0.23
CA ALA A 89 11.04 3.14 0.94
C ALA A 89 9.93 2.65 0.00
N ILE A 90 9.87 1.33 -0.18
CA ILE A 90 8.79 0.67 -0.94
C ILE A 90 7.72 0.28 0.06
N GLN A 91 6.50 0.71 -0.18
CA GLN A 91 5.37 0.43 0.71
C GLN A 91 4.29 -0.35 -0.02
N GLY A 92 3.78 -1.37 0.64
CA GLY A 92 2.76 -2.22 0.05
C GLY A 92 1.99 -3.02 1.08
N GLU A 93 1.08 -3.82 0.57
CA GLU A 93 0.31 -4.75 1.39
C GLU A 93 0.88 -6.15 1.25
N LEU A 94 1.23 -6.74 2.37
CA LEU A 94 1.65 -8.14 2.45
C LEU A 94 0.42 -8.98 2.71
N ILE A 95 0.13 -9.92 1.81
CA ILE A 95 -1.04 -10.80 1.88
C ILE A 95 -0.62 -12.25 1.75
N GLY A 96 -1.48 -13.16 2.18
CA GLY A 96 -1.26 -14.59 2.05
C GLY A 96 -1.62 -15.38 3.31
N PRO A 97 -1.19 -16.65 3.37
CA PRO A 97 -1.53 -17.54 4.49
C PRO A 97 -1.14 -16.96 5.85
N GLY A 98 -2.08 -17.01 6.79
CA GLY A 98 -1.86 -16.51 8.15
C GLY A 98 -2.00 -15.00 8.33
N ILE A 99 -2.30 -14.26 7.27
CA ILE A 99 -2.47 -12.80 7.32
C ILE A 99 -3.93 -12.47 7.01
N GLN A 100 -4.64 -11.88 7.99
CA GLN A 100 -6.02 -11.41 7.87
C GLN A 100 -6.97 -12.42 7.23
N GLY A 101 -6.80 -13.71 7.55
CA GLY A 101 -7.64 -14.76 7.01
C GLY A 101 -7.39 -15.10 5.54
N ASN A 102 -6.32 -14.58 4.96
CA ASN A 102 -5.95 -14.86 3.56
C ASN A 102 -7.13 -14.69 2.60
N GLN A 103 -7.71 -13.48 2.59
CA GLN A 103 -8.93 -13.18 1.83
C GLN A 103 -8.79 -13.47 0.32
N GLU A 104 -7.60 -13.25 -0.25
CA GLU A 104 -7.33 -13.50 -1.67
C GLU A 104 -7.07 -14.98 -1.96
N LYS A 105 -7.04 -15.84 -0.95
CA LYS A 105 -6.83 -17.30 -1.06
C LYS A 105 -5.55 -17.67 -1.80
N LEU A 106 -4.46 -17.00 -1.45
CA LEU A 106 -3.15 -17.26 -2.03
C LEU A 106 -2.51 -18.51 -1.40
N ALA A 107 -1.74 -19.23 -2.23
CA ALA A 107 -0.96 -20.38 -1.76
C ALA A 107 0.30 -19.95 -0.99
N ASP A 108 0.82 -18.77 -1.26
CA ASP A 108 2.04 -18.23 -0.64
C ASP A 108 1.91 -16.73 -0.40
N HIS A 109 2.82 -16.16 0.39
CA HIS A 109 2.83 -14.72 0.67
C HIS A 109 3.22 -13.92 -0.56
N ALA A 110 2.58 -12.75 -0.73
CA ALA A 110 2.88 -11.84 -1.82
C ALA A 110 2.83 -10.39 -1.32
N LEU A 111 3.71 -9.56 -1.86
CA LEU A 111 3.75 -8.12 -1.62
C LEU A 111 3.19 -7.39 -2.82
N TYR A 112 2.19 -6.54 -2.58
CA TYR A 112 1.59 -5.67 -3.59
C TYR A 112 1.89 -4.21 -3.24
N VAL A 113 2.78 -3.60 -4.02
CA VAL A 113 3.24 -2.23 -3.77
C VAL A 113 2.13 -1.23 -4.14
N PHE A 114 1.97 -0.21 -3.32
CA PHE A 114 1.04 0.90 -3.60
C PHE A 114 1.69 2.28 -3.50
N ASP A 115 2.84 2.41 -2.81
CA ASP A 115 3.58 3.67 -2.71
C ASP A 115 5.08 3.44 -2.73
N VAL A 116 5.80 4.47 -3.21
CA VAL A 116 7.25 4.60 -3.04
C VAL A 116 7.49 5.96 -2.41
N TRP A 117 8.17 5.96 -1.26
CA TRP A 117 8.53 7.18 -0.54
C TRP A 117 9.98 7.54 -0.85
N MET A 118 10.19 8.74 -1.37
CA MET A 118 11.51 9.29 -1.69
C MET A 118 12.05 9.95 -0.42
N ILE A 119 12.95 9.26 0.29
CA ILE A 119 13.37 9.65 1.64
C ILE A 119 14.07 11.01 1.65
N ASP A 120 15.03 11.24 0.76
CA ASP A 120 15.78 12.51 0.76
C ASP A 120 14.91 13.71 0.42
N GLU A 121 13.96 13.52 -0.47
CA GLU A 121 13.07 14.59 -0.93
C GLU A 121 11.82 14.73 -0.05
N GLN A 122 11.56 13.77 0.83
CA GLN A 122 10.40 13.71 1.72
C GLN A 122 9.09 13.90 0.94
N ARG A 123 8.94 13.13 -0.14
CA ARG A 123 7.74 13.09 -0.99
C ARG A 123 7.48 11.67 -1.48
N TYR A 124 6.25 11.43 -1.91
CA TYR A 124 5.97 10.23 -2.69
C TYR A 124 6.53 10.34 -4.10
N ALA A 125 6.95 9.21 -4.66
CA ALA A 125 7.23 9.10 -6.08
C ALA A 125 5.95 9.45 -6.87
N THR A 126 6.11 10.06 -8.03
CA THR A 126 4.99 10.25 -8.96
C THR A 126 4.49 8.88 -9.45
N GLN A 127 3.30 8.84 -10.05
CA GLN A 127 2.78 7.61 -10.63
C GLN A 127 3.78 6.98 -11.62
N ALA A 128 4.34 7.79 -12.52
CA ALA A 128 5.30 7.31 -13.51
C ALA A 128 6.58 6.77 -12.85
N GLU A 129 7.14 7.49 -11.88
CA GLU A 129 8.31 7.05 -11.13
C GLU A 129 8.04 5.73 -10.38
N ARG A 130 6.90 5.64 -9.71
CA ARG A 130 6.52 4.45 -8.94
C ARG A 130 6.36 3.22 -9.84
N LEU A 131 5.63 3.35 -10.94
CA LEU A 131 5.41 2.24 -11.86
C LEU A 131 6.72 1.76 -12.51
N ASP A 132 7.61 2.67 -12.85
CA ASP A 132 8.94 2.34 -13.37
C ASP A 132 9.75 1.55 -12.32
N MET A 133 9.82 2.06 -11.10
CA MET A 133 10.56 1.41 -10.02
C MET A 133 10.01 0.02 -9.68
N VAL A 134 8.71 -0.11 -9.56
CA VAL A 134 8.05 -1.40 -9.27
C VAL A 134 8.36 -2.41 -10.38
N GLY A 135 8.30 -2.00 -11.63
CA GLY A 135 8.63 -2.84 -12.78
C GLY A 135 10.09 -3.30 -12.75
N ARG A 136 11.02 -2.35 -12.51
CA ARG A 136 12.46 -2.66 -12.44
C ARG A 136 12.82 -3.56 -11.25
N LEU A 137 12.07 -3.45 -10.15
CA LEU A 137 12.25 -4.31 -8.97
C LEU A 137 11.62 -5.70 -9.17
N GLY A 138 10.82 -5.88 -10.20
CA GLY A 138 10.11 -7.15 -10.42
C GLY A 138 9.02 -7.42 -9.39
N LEU A 139 8.46 -6.38 -8.78
CA LEU A 139 7.41 -6.50 -7.77
C LEU A 139 6.03 -6.35 -8.39
N ASN A 140 5.02 -6.88 -7.70
CA ASN A 140 3.63 -6.66 -8.05
C ASN A 140 3.18 -5.28 -7.54
N HIS A 141 2.37 -4.58 -8.33
CA HIS A 141 1.68 -3.37 -7.91
C HIS A 141 0.26 -3.72 -7.47
N ALA A 142 -0.28 -2.99 -6.48
CA ALA A 142 -1.70 -3.10 -6.12
C ALA A 142 -2.55 -2.88 -7.39
N PRO A 143 -3.63 -3.64 -7.58
CA PRO A 143 -4.41 -3.53 -8.81
C PRO A 143 -4.92 -2.09 -9.02
N ILE A 144 -4.57 -1.50 -10.16
CA ILE A 144 -5.00 -0.15 -10.54
C ILE A 144 -6.27 -0.28 -11.38
N LEU A 145 -7.41 0.22 -10.85
CA LEU A 145 -8.66 0.24 -11.59
C LEU A 145 -8.71 1.41 -12.58
N HIS A 146 -8.19 2.57 -12.14
CA HIS A 146 -8.11 3.76 -12.98
C HIS A 146 -6.78 4.47 -12.74
N TYR A 147 -6.06 4.73 -13.81
CA TYR A 147 -4.82 5.52 -13.74
C TYR A 147 -5.13 7.01 -13.55
N LYS A 148 -6.30 7.45 -14.00
CA LYS A 148 -6.74 8.83 -13.95
C LYS A 148 -8.27 8.88 -13.97
N ALA A 149 -8.86 9.34 -12.89
CA ALA A 149 -10.30 9.44 -12.74
C ALA A 149 -10.68 10.71 -11.98
N VAL A 150 -11.88 11.22 -12.23
CA VAL A 150 -12.45 12.30 -11.43
C VAL A 150 -12.98 11.73 -10.11
N ALA A 151 -13.06 12.59 -9.09
CA ALA A 151 -13.63 12.19 -7.81
C ALA A 151 -15.12 11.86 -7.95
N PRO A 152 -15.63 10.91 -7.16
CA PRO A 152 -17.07 10.72 -7.02
C PRO A 152 -17.73 12.02 -6.54
N ALA A 153 -18.98 12.26 -6.95
CA ALA A 153 -19.69 13.49 -6.57
C ALA A 153 -20.02 13.54 -5.07
N THR A 154 -20.31 12.41 -4.47
CA THR A 154 -20.74 12.31 -3.06
C THR A 154 -20.01 11.19 -2.32
N VAL A 155 -20.04 11.23 -1.00
CA VAL A 155 -19.54 10.13 -0.15
C VAL A 155 -20.29 8.83 -0.46
N ALA A 156 -21.61 8.90 -0.65
CA ALA A 156 -22.40 7.71 -0.99
C ALA A 156 -21.96 7.07 -2.30
N ASP A 157 -21.63 7.88 -3.31
CA ASP A 157 -21.11 7.39 -4.58
C ASP A 157 -19.74 6.73 -4.41
N ALA A 158 -18.86 7.32 -3.60
CA ALA A 158 -17.55 6.74 -3.28
C ALA A 158 -17.69 5.38 -2.59
N LEU A 159 -18.60 5.26 -1.64
CA LEU A 159 -18.84 4.00 -0.92
C LEU A 159 -19.46 2.93 -1.83
N ALA A 160 -20.31 3.33 -2.78
CA ALA A 160 -20.86 2.40 -3.78
C ALA A 160 -19.76 1.86 -4.70
N LEU A 161 -18.82 2.71 -5.12
CA LEU A 161 -17.67 2.29 -5.94
C LEU A 161 -16.74 1.33 -5.19
N ALA A 162 -16.72 1.41 -3.86
CA ALA A 162 -15.88 0.53 -3.04
C ALA A 162 -16.30 -0.94 -3.15
N ASP A 163 -17.55 -1.22 -3.49
CA ASP A 163 -18.05 -2.59 -3.71
C ASP A 163 -17.53 -3.14 -5.03
N GLY A 164 -17.16 -4.41 -5.04
CA GLY A 164 -16.75 -5.07 -6.27
C GLY A 164 -15.78 -6.22 -6.01
N PRO A 165 -15.27 -6.84 -7.08
CA PRO A 165 -14.31 -7.93 -6.95
C PRO A 165 -12.94 -7.42 -6.51
N SER A 166 -12.21 -8.27 -5.76
CA SER A 166 -10.84 -7.99 -5.35
C SER A 166 -9.85 -8.51 -6.40
N LEU A 167 -8.57 -8.58 -6.03
CA LEU A 167 -7.52 -9.19 -6.83
C LEU A 167 -7.94 -10.60 -7.27
N ASN A 168 -8.42 -11.42 -6.32
CA ASN A 168 -9.12 -12.65 -6.64
C ASN A 168 -10.57 -12.29 -6.99
N ALA A 169 -10.93 -12.45 -8.26
CA ALA A 169 -12.25 -12.07 -8.77
C ALA A 169 -13.44 -12.78 -8.10
N ALA A 170 -13.19 -13.92 -7.44
CA ALA A 170 -14.22 -14.65 -6.68
C ALA A 170 -14.45 -14.06 -5.28
N VAL A 171 -13.63 -13.09 -4.86
CA VAL A 171 -13.67 -12.48 -3.53
C VAL A 171 -14.04 -11.00 -3.66
N LYS A 172 -14.87 -10.50 -2.75
CA LYS A 172 -15.19 -9.08 -2.70
C LYS A 172 -14.09 -8.30 -2.01
N ARG A 173 -13.73 -7.14 -2.59
CA ARG A 173 -12.68 -6.29 -2.04
C ARG A 173 -13.12 -5.57 -0.78
N GLU A 174 -12.14 -5.22 0.07
CA GLU A 174 -12.35 -4.38 1.24
C GLU A 174 -12.81 -2.98 0.84
N GLY A 175 -12.23 -2.42 -0.21
CA GLY A 175 -12.54 -1.10 -0.70
C GLY A 175 -11.56 -0.61 -1.75
N LEU A 176 -11.48 0.71 -1.85
CA LEU A 176 -10.61 1.41 -2.81
C LEU A 176 -9.76 2.46 -2.10
N VAL A 177 -8.60 2.74 -2.68
CA VAL A 177 -7.76 3.87 -2.29
C VAL A 177 -7.69 4.85 -3.46
N PHE A 178 -7.93 6.13 -3.16
CA PHE A 178 -7.84 7.23 -4.11
C PHE A 178 -6.62 8.08 -3.78
N LYS A 179 -5.76 8.28 -4.76
CA LYS A 179 -4.57 9.15 -4.64
C LYS A 179 -4.63 10.21 -5.72
N SER A 180 -4.61 11.48 -5.32
CA SER A 180 -4.56 12.55 -6.31
C SER A 180 -3.27 12.47 -7.12
N LEU A 181 -3.36 12.71 -8.42
CA LEU A 181 -2.19 12.67 -9.31
C LEU A 181 -1.16 13.74 -8.95
N CYS A 182 -1.61 14.86 -8.38
CA CYS A 182 -0.70 15.91 -7.91
C CYS A 182 -0.06 15.60 -6.55
N GLY A 183 -0.45 14.50 -5.89
CA GLY A 183 0.11 14.08 -4.61
C GLY A 183 -0.43 14.83 -3.38
N SER A 184 -1.38 15.75 -3.55
CA SER A 184 -1.85 16.58 -2.44
C SER A 184 -2.83 15.88 -1.51
N GLN A 185 -3.61 14.92 -2.01
CA GLN A 185 -4.68 14.26 -1.24
C GLN A 185 -4.69 12.75 -1.49
N SER A 186 -5.04 12.02 -0.43
CA SER A 186 -5.36 10.61 -0.55
C SER A 186 -6.40 10.24 0.50
N TRP A 187 -7.23 9.27 0.17
CA TRP A 187 -8.28 8.78 1.05
C TRP A 187 -8.73 7.38 0.63
N LYS A 188 -9.45 6.73 1.53
CA LYS A 188 -10.00 5.39 1.26
C LYS A 188 -11.51 5.40 1.37
N ALA A 189 -12.13 4.53 0.59
CA ALA A 189 -13.54 4.20 0.67
C ALA A 189 -13.66 2.71 0.98
N ILE A 190 -14.18 2.38 2.14
CA ILE A 190 -14.36 0.99 2.59
C ILE A 190 -15.77 0.53 2.25
N SER A 191 -15.89 -0.64 1.64
CA SER A 191 -17.18 -1.23 1.29
C SER A 191 -18.01 -1.50 2.55
N ASN A 192 -19.24 -0.98 2.57
CA ASN A 192 -20.18 -1.27 3.65
C ASN A 192 -20.51 -2.77 3.72
N LYS A 193 -20.62 -3.43 2.58
CA LYS A 193 -20.87 -4.88 2.51
C LYS A 193 -19.73 -5.66 3.12
N TRP A 194 -18.49 -5.24 2.86
CA TRP A 194 -17.31 -5.85 3.43
C TRP A 194 -17.27 -5.67 4.95
N LEU A 195 -17.54 -4.45 5.43
CA LEU A 195 -17.57 -4.15 6.87
C LEU A 195 -18.60 -5.03 7.59
N LEU A 196 -19.82 -5.16 7.05
CA LEU A 196 -20.87 -5.99 7.64
C LEU A 196 -20.49 -7.47 7.74
N LYS A 197 -19.67 -7.96 6.81
CA LYS A 197 -19.19 -9.33 6.79
C LYS A 197 -18.04 -9.57 7.79
N HIS A 198 -17.24 -8.55 8.06
CA HIS A 198 -16.00 -8.68 8.84
C HIS A 198 -16.05 -8.03 10.23
N GLU A 199 -17.19 -7.46 10.61
CA GLU A 199 -17.40 -6.91 11.97
C GLU A 199 -17.85 -7.96 12.96
#